data_a396ae27f88633996307cf231e42d11d
#
_entry.id   a396ae27f88633996307cf231e42d11d
#
_cell.length_a   1.000
_cell.length_b   1.000
_cell.length_c   1.000
_cell.angle_alpha   90.00
_cell.angle_beta   90.00
_cell.angle_gamma   90.00
#
_symmetry.space_group_name_H-M   'P 1'
#
loop_
_entity.id
_entity.type
_entity.pdbx_description
1 polymer ?
#
loop_
_entity_poly.entity_id
_entity_poly.type
_entity_poly.pdbx_seq_one_letter_code
_entity_poly.pdbx_strand_id
1 'polypeptide(L)'
;MKSFQLDEILGQEIALTFLKRYISKPETIPPLLIFHGPDGTGKESASERFIKNVLCFEGTSCGICASCKSFINNSHPDYIRFPEESGKIIPIGSEDNPEEFSIRWLIRSRLNYRPHLSRFRFIVFPDASLIGNEAETALLKSLEEAPPFSRFIFIVNNLDKLKETIVSRAICVPFQYLNQKDLRKINTSLGFSTLPFQGGSLISSECPKEVLDLVQEK
;
A
#
# COMPACT_ATOMS: atom_id res chain seq x y z
N MET A 1 3.12 21.23 10.29
CA MET A 1 3.65 20.27 9.31
C MET A 1 3.24 18.88 9.78
N LYS A 2 2.42 18.16 8.99
CA LYS A 2 2.03 16.79 9.36
C LYS A 2 3.24 15.87 9.17
N SER A 3 3.73 15.31 10.27
CA SER A 3 4.72 14.24 10.28
C SER A 3 4.00 12.95 9.86
N PHE A 4 4.33 12.40 8.70
CA PHE A 4 3.82 11.10 8.26
C PHE A 4 4.68 9.98 8.83
N GLN A 5 4.81 9.94 10.16
CA GLN A 5 5.63 8.92 10.81
C GLN A 5 4.87 7.61 10.91
N LEU A 6 5.59 6.51 10.70
CA LEU A 6 5.06 5.15 10.83
C LEU A 6 4.55 4.89 12.27
N ASP A 7 5.13 5.56 13.25
CA ASP A 7 4.78 5.46 14.68
C ASP A 7 3.35 5.95 15.01
N GLU A 8 2.69 6.65 14.08
CA GLU A 8 1.29 7.05 14.24
C GLU A 8 0.29 5.92 13.97
N ILE A 9 0.77 4.77 13.46
CA ILE A 9 -0.06 3.58 13.27
C ILE A 9 -0.08 2.81 14.59
N LEU A 10 -1.26 2.68 15.17
CA LEU A 10 -1.45 2.03 16.45
C LEU A 10 -1.79 0.54 16.30
N GLY A 11 -1.37 -0.26 17.27
CA GLY A 11 -1.80 -1.65 17.43
C GLY A 11 -1.26 -2.66 16.40
N GLN A 12 -0.29 -2.27 15.55
CA GLN A 12 0.28 -3.11 14.51
C GLN A 12 1.78 -3.37 14.73
N GLU A 13 2.16 -3.76 15.94
CA GLU A 13 3.57 -3.84 16.38
C GLU A 13 4.42 -4.76 15.49
N ILE A 14 3.88 -5.91 15.09
CA ILE A 14 4.59 -6.86 14.22
C ILE A 14 4.84 -6.21 12.85
N ALA A 15 3.81 -5.70 12.21
CA ALA A 15 3.92 -5.04 10.91
C ALA A 15 4.90 -3.86 10.97
N LEU A 16 4.79 -3.01 11.99
CA LEU A 16 5.66 -1.85 12.18
C LEU A 16 7.12 -2.24 12.37
N THR A 17 7.40 -3.33 13.08
CA THR A 17 8.76 -3.84 13.28
C THR A 17 9.38 -4.23 11.94
N PHE A 18 8.65 -4.96 11.09
CA PHE A 18 9.11 -5.30 9.74
C PHE A 18 9.35 -4.05 8.89
N LEU A 19 8.40 -3.13 8.86
CA LEU A 19 8.49 -1.93 8.01
C LEU A 19 9.62 -1.01 8.46
N LYS A 20 9.83 -0.81 9.76
CA LYS A 20 10.96 -0.02 10.30
C LYS A 20 12.31 -0.60 9.91
N ARG A 21 12.45 -1.93 9.93
CA ARG A 21 13.67 -2.61 9.48
C ARG A 21 13.96 -2.30 8.00
N TYR A 22 12.94 -2.33 7.15
CA TYR A 22 13.10 -2.02 5.73
C TYR A 22 13.37 -0.54 5.48
N ILE A 23 12.80 0.38 6.26
CA ILE A 23 13.14 1.81 6.16
C ILE A 23 14.60 2.05 6.51
N SER A 24 15.13 1.36 7.53
CA SER A 24 16.54 1.51 7.92
C SER A 24 17.52 0.91 6.91
N LYS A 25 17.10 -0.10 6.13
CA LYS A 25 17.91 -0.78 5.10
C LYS A 25 17.07 -1.00 3.83
N PRO A 26 16.82 0.04 3.04
CA PRO A 26 15.91 -0.03 1.88
C PRO A 26 16.33 -1.03 0.80
N GLU A 27 17.60 -1.34 0.69
CA GLU A 27 18.12 -2.35 -0.22
C GLU A 27 17.65 -3.77 0.10
N THR A 28 17.20 -4.02 1.33
CA THR A 28 16.69 -5.32 1.77
C THR A 28 15.19 -5.50 1.55
N ILE A 29 14.50 -4.47 1.04
CA ILE A 29 13.07 -4.57 0.72
C ILE A 29 12.89 -5.65 -0.35
N PRO A 30 12.07 -6.69 -0.11
CA PRO A 30 11.82 -7.72 -1.11
C PRO A 30 11.06 -7.17 -2.32
N PRO A 31 11.12 -7.84 -3.47
CA PRO A 31 10.37 -7.44 -4.66
C PRO A 31 8.86 -7.33 -4.41
N LEU A 32 8.31 -8.22 -3.57
CA LEU A 32 6.89 -8.26 -3.23
C LEU A 32 6.67 -8.34 -1.71
N LEU A 33 5.87 -7.41 -1.21
CA LEU A 33 5.27 -7.43 0.13
C LEU A 33 3.77 -7.68 0.02
N ILE A 34 3.21 -8.51 0.86
CA ILE A 34 1.76 -8.70 0.99
C ILE A 34 1.32 -8.24 2.38
N PHE A 35 0.52 -7.18 2.44
CA PHE A 35 -0.13 -6.73 3.67
C PHE A 35 -1.48 -7.42 3.76
N HIS A 36 -1.65 -8.29 4.75
CA HIS A 36 -2.87 -9.08 4.89
C HIS A 36 -3.47 -8.95 6.29
N GLY A 37 -4.78 -9.12 6.38
CA GLY A 37 -5.53 -9.04 7.64
C GLY A 37 -6.87 -8.35 7.47
N PRO A 38 -7.68 -8.25 8.53
CA PRO A 38 -9.04 -7.73 8.46
C PRO A 38 -9.12 -6.31 7.88
N ASP A 39 -10.30 -5.97 7.35
CA ASP A 39 -10.57 -4.61 6.87
C ASP A 39 -10.46 -3.58 7.98
N GLY A 40 -10.13 -2.35 7.63
CA GLY A 40 -10.03 -1.23 8.57
C GLY A 40 -8.88 -1.33 9.57
N THR A 41 -7.93 -2.24 9.41
CA THR A 41 -6.76 -2.38 10.31
C THR A 41 -5.59 -1.47 9.96
N GLY A 42 -5.75 -0.58 8.97
CA GLY A 42 -4.76 0.42 8.59
C GLY A 42 -3.70 -0.07 7.60
N LYS A 43 -3.94 -1.16 6.86
CA LYS A 43 -3.00 -1.71 5.86
C LYS A 43 -2.60 -0.67 4.80
N GLU A 44 -3.57 0.03 4.21
CA GLU A 44 -3.31 1.02 3.17
C GLU A 44 -2.55 2.22 3.73
N SER A 45 -2.98 2.75 4.87
CA SER A 45 -2.28 3.83 5.57
C SER A 45 -0.84 3.47 5.95
N ALA A 46 -0.61 2.21 6.36
CA ALA A 46 0.73 1.70 6.65
C ALA A 46 1.59 1.64 5.40
N SER A 47 1.03 1.17 4.28
CA SER A 47 1.74 1.10 3.00
C SER A 47 2.17 2.48 2.52
N GLU A 48 1.27 3.47 2.56
CA GLU A 48 1.60 4.84 2.17
C GLU A 48 2.69 5.46 3.04
N ARG A 49 2.58 5.35 4.37
CA ARG A 49 3.59 5.89 5.30
C ARG A 49 4.93 5.21 5.12
N PHE A 50 4.94 3.89 4.93
CA PHE A 50 6.14 3.13 4.61
C PHE A 50 6.80 3.63 3.34
N ILE A 51 6.05 3.76 2.25
CA ILE A 51 6.55 4.21 0.96
C ILE A 51 7.08 5.65 1.05
N LYS A 52 6.35 6.57 1.69
CA LYS A 52 6.78 7.95 1.92
C LYS A 52 8.14 8.02 2.62
N ASN A 53 8.37 7.16 3.63
CA ASN A 53 9.66 7.09 4.30
C ASN A 53 10.77 6.59 3.37
N VAL A 54 10.51 5.51 2.62
CA VAL A 54 11.51 4.91 1.72
C VAL A 54 11.85 5.83 0.54
N LEU A 55 10.87 6.51 -0.03
CA LEU A 55 11.07 7.43 -1.16
C LEU A 55 11.62 8.80 -0.73
N CYS A 56 11.51 9.16 0.54
CA CYS A 56 12.08 10.40 1.06
C CYS A 56 13.61 10.39 0.95
N PHE A 57 14.19 11.49 0.48
CA PHE A 57 15.65 11.61 0.33
C PHE A 57 16.40 11.50 1.66
N GLU A 58 15.76 11.94 2.75
CA GLU A 58 16.28 11.85 4.12
C GLU A 58 15.85 10.58 4.86
N GLY A 59 15.02 9.73 4.25
CA GLY A 59 14.50 8.51 4.88
C GLY A 59 13.55 8.73 6.06
N THR A 60 13.05 9.95 6.26
CA THR A 60 12.30 10.36 7.46
C THR A 60 10.93 10.97 7.15
N SER A 61 10.44 10.85 5.90
CA SER A 61 9.23 11.56 5.46
C SER A 61 9.27 13.06 5.78
N CYS A 62 10.39 13.72 5.51
CA CYS A 62 10.71 15.08 5.98
C CYS A 62 9.70 16.16 5.56
N GLY A 63 8.83 15.91 4.57
CA GLY A 63 7.81 16.85 4.07
C GLY A 63 8.33 18.00 3.21
N ILE A 64 9.63 18.20 3.11
CA ILE A 64 10.25 19.37 2.44
C ILE A 64 11.03 19.02 1.17
N CYS A 65 11.57 17.81 1.05
CA CYS A 65 12.30 17.39 -0.16
C CYS A 65 11.37 17.25 -1.37
N ALA A 66 11.91 17.20 -2.57
CA ALA A 66 11.13 17.11 -3.81
C ALA A 66 10.24 15.86 -3.84
N SER A 67 10.76 14.71 -3.38
CA SER A 67 9.99 13.48 -3.27
C SER A 67 8.78 13.64 -2.34
N CYS A 68 8.97 14.16 -1.12
CA CYS A 68 7.88 14.39 -0.17
C CYS A 68 6.83 15.37 -0.70
N LYS A 69 7.25 16.45 -1.35
CA LYS A 69 6.33 17.43 -1.96
C LYS A 69 5.49 16.80 -3.07
N SER A 70 6.11 16.02 -3.97
CA SER A 70 5.39 15.30 -5.01
C SER A 70 4.40 14.29 -4.44
N PHE A 71 4.77 13.63 -3.34
CA PHE A 71 3.88 12.68 -2.67
C PHE A 71 2.66 13.36 -2.04
N ILE A 72 2.86 14.50 -1.36
CA ILE A 72 1.78 15.32 -0.77
C ILE A 72 0.82 15.81 -1.86
N ASN A 73 1.33 16.12 -3.05
CA ASN A 73 0.53 16.59 -4.18
C ASN A 73 -0.07 15.44 -5.02
N ASN A 74 -0.01 14.20 -4.56
CA ASN A 74 -0.47 12.99 -5.28
C ASN A 74 0.11 12.87 -6.71
N SER A 75 1.33 13.37 -6.93
CA SER A 75 1.99 13.43 -8.23
C SER A 75 3.36 12.77 -8.26
N HIS A 76 3.65 11.88 -7.31
CA HIS A 76 4.96 11.24 -7.23
C HIS A 76 5.15 10.21 -8.35
N PRO A 77 6.14 10.38 -9.27
CA PRO A 77 6.27 9.57 -10.47
C PRO A 77 6.64 8.11 -10.18
N ASP A 78 7.25 7.85 -9.01
CA ASP A 78 7.70 6.52 -8.60
C ASP A 78 6.78 5.87 -7.56
N TYR A 79 5.60 6.44 -7.34
CA TYR A 79 4.52 5.84 -6.57
C TYR A 79 3.31 5.63 -7.49
N ILE A 80 2.95 4.38 -7.73
CA ILE A 80 1.85 3.99 -8.61
C ILE A 80 0.83 3.23 -7.77
N ARG A 81 -0.33 3.82 -7.57
CA ARG A 81 -1.51 3.16 -7.03
C ARG A 81 -2.26 2.48 -8.17
N PHE A 82 -2.55 1.20 -8.05
CA PHE A 82 -3.05 0.40 -9.16
C PHE A 82 -4.23 -0.49 -8.73
N PRO A 83 -5.44 -0.33 -9.26
CA PRO A 83 -5.85 0.72 -10.19
C PRO A 83 -5.96 2.08 -9.51
N GLU A 84 -6.09 3.14 -10.31
CA GLU A 84 -6.32 4.50 -9.79
C GLU A 84 -7.67 4.59 -9.07
N GLU A 85 -8.71 3.95 -9.64
CA GLU A 85 -10.04 3.86 -9.05
C GLU A 85 -10.22 2.55 -8.28
N SER A 86 -10.74 2.64 -7.07
CA SER A 86 -11.00 1.48 -6.20
C SER A 86 -12.19 0.63 -6.71
N GLY A 87 -12.14 -0.69 -6.44
CA GLY A 87 -13.25 -1.61 -6.66
C GLY A 87 -13.42 -2.13 -8.09
N LYS A 88 -12.53 -1.77 -9.02
CA LYS A 88 -12.57 -2.32 -10.38
C LYS A 88 -11.67 -3.54 -10.53
N ILE A 89 -12.12 -4.55 -11.27
CA ILE A 89 -11.29 -5.69 -11.65
C ILE A 89 -10.13 -5.20 -12.50
N ILE A 90 -8.93 -5.67 -12.19
CA ILE A 90 -7.70 -5.35 -12.91
C ILE A 90 -7.52 -6.34 -14.06
N PRO A 91 -7.68 -5.90 -15.31
CA PRO A 91 -7.59 -6.76 -16.47
C PRO A 91 -6.13 -7.03 -16.85
N ILE A 92 -5.92 -8.08 -17.66
CA ILE A 92 -4.62 -8.32 -18.27
C ILE A 92 -4.26 -7.25 -19.30
N GLY A 93 -5.24 -6.72 -20.04
CA GLY A 93 -5.08 -5.78 -21.16
C GLY A 93 -4.81 -6.47 -22.49
N SER A 94 -5.05 -5.77 -23.59
CA SER A 94 -4.81 -6.26 -24.96
C SER A 94 -3.30 -6.42 -25.23
N GLU A 95 -2.93 -7.24 -26.26
CA GLU A 95 -1.53 -7.48 -26.58
C GLU A 95 -0.89 -6.29 -27.31
N ASP A 96 -1.57 -5.74 -28.28
CA ASP A 96 -0.99 -4.71 -29.14
C ASP A 96 -1.02 -3.32 -28.49
N ASN A 97 -2.16 -2.93 -27.94
CA ASN A 97 -2.38 -1.63 -27.31
C ASN A 97 -3.10 -1.82 -25.97
N PRO A 98 -2.36 -2.17 -24.89
CA PRO A 98 -2.97 -2.43 -23.59
C PRO A 98 -3.58 -1.15 -23.01
N GLU A 99 -4.80 -1.28 -22.52
CA GLU A 99 -5.54 -0.21 -21.86
C GLU A 99 -4.79 0.25 -20.62
N GLU A 100 -4.88 1.55 -20.31
CA GLU A 100 -4.28 2.13 -19.11
C GLU A 100 -4.81 1.42 -17.85
N PHE A 101 -3.94 1.22 -16.87
CA PHE A 101 -4.22 0.43 -15.67
C PHE A 101 -4.55 -1.06 -15.91
N SER A 102 -4.15 -1.64 -17.06
CA SER A 102 -4.05 -3.08 -17.23
C SER A 102 -2.65 -3.60 -16.86
N ILE A 103 -2.50 -4.90 -16.60
CA ILE A 103 -1.20 -5.45 -16.20
C ILE A 103 -0.17 -5.33 -17.35
N ARG A 104 -0.57 -5.57 -18.60
CA ARG A 104 0.33 -5.38 -19.76
C ARG A 104 0.76 -3.93 -19.91
N TRP A 105 -0.14 -2.97 -19.70
CA TRP A 105 0.23 -1.57 -19.69
C TRP A 105 1.25 -1.25 -18.58
N LEU A 106 1.04 -1.74 -17.36
CA LEU A 106 1.99 -1.58 -16.25
C LEU A 106 3.38 -2.10 -16.63
N ILE A 107 3.46 -3.31 -17.18
CA ILE A 107 4.71 -3.93 -17.58
C ILE A 107 5.43 -3.08 -18.65
N ARG A 108 4.71 -2.69 -19.71
CA ARG A 108 5.29 -1.96 -20.84
C ARG A 108 5.67 -0.53 -20.54
N SER A 109 4.79 0.19 -19.84
CA SER A 109 4.92 1.64 -19.66
C SER A 109 5.65 2.04 -18.37
N ARG A 110 5.74 1.15 -17.38
CA ARG A 110 6.29 1.49 -16.07
C ARG A 110 7.46 0.61 -15.64
N LEU A 111 7.34 -0.72 -15.74
CA LEU A 111 8.37 -1.61 -15.18
C LEU A 111 9.68 -1.57 -15.97
N ASN A 112 9.63 -1.34 -17.27
CA ASN A 112 10.83 -1.31 -18.12
C ASN A 112 11.71 -0.07 -17.95
N TYR A 113 11.24 0.94 -17.23
CA TYR A 113 11.95 2.21 -17.06
C TYR A 113 12.43 2.37 -15.61
N ARG A 114 13.58 3.02 -15.44
CA ARG A 114 14.10 3.37 -14.12
C ARG A 114 13.18 4.38 -13.41
N PRO A 115 13.19 4.41 -12.07
CA PRO A 115 12.54 5.47 -11.32
C PRO A 115 13.03 6.86 -11.75
N HIS A 116 12.13 7.85 -11.69
CA HIS A 116 12.42 9.20 -12.12
C HIS A 116 13.03 10.07 -11.01
N LEU A 117 12.55 9.95 -9.81
CA LEU A 117 12.88 10.86 -8.71
C LEU A 117 13.59 10.13 -7.58
N SER A 118 13.24 8.87 -7.34
CA SER A 118 13.70 8.10 -6.19
C SER A 118 14.53 6.88 -6.60
N ARG A 119 15.12 6.20 -5.62
CA ARG A 119 15.88 4.96 -5.85
C ARG A 119 14.99 3.77 -6.22
N PHE A 120 13.76 3.76 -5.73
CA PHE A 120 12.79 2.69 -5.95
C PHE A 120 11.51 3.22 -6.57
N ARG A 121 10.82 2.33 -7.28
CA ARG A 121 9.44 2.52 -7.72
C ARG A 121 8.55 1.56 -6.94
N PHE A 122 7.49 2.09 -6.36
CA PHE A 122 6.48 1.29 -5.68
C PHE A 122 5.21 1.20 -6.51
N ILE A 123 4.72 -0.02 -6.67
CA ILE A 123 3.44 -0.34 -7.30
C ILE A 123 2.56 -0.95 -6.21
N VAL A 124 1.49 -0.27 -5.85
CA VAL A 124 0.57 -0.68 -4.79
C VAL A 124 -0.74 -1.14 -5.38
N PHE A 125 -1.17 -2.32 -4.99
CA PHE A 125 -2.49 -2.86 -5.26
C PHE A 125 -3.31 -2.81 -3.97
N PRO A 126 -4.17 -1.78 -3.78
CA PRO A 126 -4.93 -1.59 -2.54
C PRO A 126 -5.93 -2.71 -2.26
N ASP A 127 -6.38 -3.39 -3.32
CA ASP A 127 -7.10 -4.65 -3.24
C ASP A 127 -6.59 -5.61 -4.33
N ALA A 128 -5.60 -6.42 -3.97
CA ALA A 128 -5.01 -7.36 -4.91
C ALA A 128 -5.94 -8.56 -5.22
N SER A 129 -7.03 -8.74 -4.49
CA SER A 129 -8.05 -9.75 -4.82
C SER A 129 -8.82 -9.44 -6.10
N LEU A 130 -8.73 -8.20 -6.58
CA LEU A 130 -9.36 -7.75 -7.83
C LEU A 130 -8.49 -8.02 -9.07
N ILE A 131 -7.30 -8.58 -8.91
CA ILE A 131 -6.47 -8.99 -10.05
C ILE A 131 -7.13 -10.21 -10.72
N GLY A 132 -7.51 -10.08 -11.99
CA GLY A 132 -8.11 -11.18 -12.74
C GLY A 132 -7.12 -12.36 -12.92
N ASN A 133 -7.62 -13.58 -13.05
CA ASN A 133 -6.79 -14.79 -13.11
C ASN A 133 -5.68 -14.78 -14.20
N GLU A 134 -6.00 -14.24 -15.37
CA GLU A 134 -5.03 -14.10 -16.47
C GLU A 134 -4.02 -12.99 -16.17
N ALA A 135 -4.49 -11.88 -15.62
CA ALA A 135 -3.66 -10.75 -15.17
C ALA A 135 -2.68 -11.17 -14.08
N GLU A 136 -3.12 -11.98 -13.14
CA GLU A 136 -2.29 -12.56 -12.08
C GLU A 136 -1.18 -13.45 -12.64
N THR A 137 -1.48 -14.27 -13.65
CA THR A 137 -0.49 -15.12 -14.34
C THR A 137 0.57 -14.29 -15.06
N ALA A 138 0.16 -13.23 -15.77
CA ALA A 138 1.09 -12.33 -16.45
C ALA A 138 1.97 -11.57 -15.45
N LEU A 139 1.40 -11.18 -14.30
CA LEU A 139 2.12 -10.48 -13.26
C LEU A 139 3.15 -11.37 -12.56
N LEU A 140 2.88 -12.67 -12.38
CA LEU A 140 3.84 -13.62 -11.80
C LEU A 140 5.18 -13.60 -12.53
N LYS A 141 5.17 -13.67 -13.87
CA LYS A 141 6.39 -13.58 -14.68
C LYS A 141 7.14 -12.26 -14.41
N SER A 142 6.40 -11.17 -14.33
CA SER A 142 6.98 -9.86 -14.07
C SER A 142 7.52 -9.70 -12.64
N LEU A 143 6.97 -10.42 -11.68
CA LEU A 143 7.48 -10.46 -10.30
C LEU A 143 8.79 -11.28 -10.21
N GLU A 144 8.92 -12.35 -10.97
CA GLU A 144 10.13 -13.17 -11.04
C GLU A 144 11.30 -12.41 -11.70
N GLU A 145 11.00 -11.66 -12.76
CA GLU A 145 11.96 -10.90 -13.55
C GLU A 145 11.98 -9.40 -13.17
N ALA A 146 11.41 -9.03 -12.02
CA ALA A 146 11.24 -7.64 -11.65
C ALA A 146 12.59 -6.90 -11.60
N PRO A 147 12.68 -5.71 -12.21
CA PRO A 147 13.86 -4.88 -12.08
C PRO A 147 14.19 -4.60 -10.61
N PRO A 148 15.48 -4.53 -10.24
CA PRO A 148 15.90 -4.42 -8.84
C PRO A 148 15.45 -3.12 -8.14
N PHE A 149 14.92 -2.18 -8.90
CA PHE A 149 14.35 -0.93 -8.39
C PHE A 149 12.83 -0.96 -8.24
N SER A 150 12.13 -1.99 -8.72
CA SER A 150 10.66 -2.11 -8.59
C SER A 150 10.29 -2.87 -7.33
N ARG A 151 9.28 -2.37 -6.62
CA ARG A 151 8.74 -2.97 -5.40
C ARG A 151 7.23 -3.00 -5.49
N PHE A 152 6.66 -4.15 -5.21
CA PHE A 152 5.23 -4.36 -5.22
C PHE A 152 4.70 -4.48 -3.80
N ILE A 153 3.55 -3.86 -3.55
CA ILE A 153 2.80 -4.03 -2.30
C ILE A 153 1.38 -4.46 -2.67
N PHE A 154 1.03 -5.66 -2.25
CA PHE A 154 -0.32 -6.19 -2.38
C PHE A 154 -1.03 -6.05 -1.04
N ILE A 155 -2.24 -5.53 -1.06
CA ILE A 155 -3.09 -5.46 0.13
C ILE A 155 -4.27 -6.40 -0.10
N VAL A 156 -4.50 -7.29 0.86
CA VAL A 156 -5.63 -8.25 0.84
C VAL A 156 -6.17 -8.47 2.24
N ASN A 157 -7.41 -8.92 2.33
CA ASN A 157 -8.00 -9.26 3.61
C ASN A 157 -7.62 -10.67 4.05
N ASN A 158 -7.51 -11.60 3.08
CA ASN A 158 -7.11 -12.97 3.32
C ASN A 158 -6.16 -13.43 2.20
N LEU A 159 -5.11 -14.15 2.56
CA LEU A 159 -4.12 -14.71 1.62
C LEU A 159 -4.74 -15.70 0.64
N ASP A 160 -5.82 -16.40 1.02
CA ASP A 160 -6.54 -17.35 0.16
C ASP A 160 -7.16 -16.70 -1.09
N LYS A 161 -7.20 -15.36 -1.13
CA LYS A 161 -7.65 -14.59 -2.31
C LYS A 161 -6.57 -14.47 -3.39
N LEU A 162 -5.34 -14.86 -3.10
CA LEU A 162 -4.22 -14.85 -4.03
C LEU A 162 -3.77 -16.27 -4.34
N LYS A 163 -3.22 -16.48 -5.52
CA LYS A 163 -2.61 -17.77 -5.86
C LYS A 163 -1.43 -18.07 -4.94
N GLU A 164 -1.30 -19.32 -4.54
CA GLU A 164 -0.19 -19.80 -3.72
C GLU A 164 1.18 -19.47 -4.33
N THR A 165 1.26 -19.45 -5.67
CA THR A 165 2.46 -19.07 -6.42
C THR A 165 2.89 -17.61 -6.20
N ILE A 166 1.98 -16.69 -5.93
CA ILE A 166 2.29 -15.31 -5.55
C ILE A 166 2.71 -15.27 -4.08
N VAL A 167 1.94 -15.92 -3.22
CA VAL A 167 2.19 -15.91 -1.77
C VAL A 167 3.56 -16.50 -1.44
N SER A 168 3.97 -17.56 -2.14
CA SER A 168 5.28 -18.21 -1.94
C SER A 168 6.50 -17.34 -2.31
N ARG A 169 6.30 -16.28 -3.09
CA ARG A 169 7.35 -15.33 -3.52
C ARG A 169 7.36 -14.02 -2.72
N ALA A 170 6.43 -13.88 -1.81
CA ALA A 170 6.23 -12.65 -1.05
C ALA A 170 6.69 -12.75 0.38
N ILE A 171 7.00 -11.62 0.99
CA ILE A 171 7.04 -11.50 2.44
C ILE A 171 5.66 -10.99 2.89
N CYS A 172 4.97 -11.83 3.68
CA CYS A 172 3.66 -11.52 4.22
C CYS A 172 3.81 -10.73 5.52
N VAL A 173 3.14 -9.57 5.58
CA VAL A 173 3.12 -8.67 6.72
C VAL A 173 1.72 -8.71 7.32
N PRO A 174 1.52 -9.35 8.49
CA PRO A 174 0.21 -9.51 9.09
C PRO A 174 -0.27 -8.23 9.78
N PHE A 175 -1.54 -7.91 9.58
CA PHE A 175 -2.28 -6.89 10.31
C PHE A 175 -3.39 -7.55 11.12
N GLN A 176 -3.57 -7.10 12.35
CA GLN A 176 -4.51 -7.70 13.29
C GLN A 176 -5.59 -6.70 13.68
N TYR A 177 -6.70 -7.23 14.23
CA TYR A 177 -7.69 -6.38 14.86
C TYR A 177 -7.06 -5.52 15.95
N LEU A 178 -7.47 -4.27 16.01
CA LEU A 178 -7.02 -3.34 17.04
C LEU A 178 -7.66 -3.71 18.38
N ASN A 179 -6.88 -3.61 19.44
CA ASN A 179 -7.42 -3.75 20.78
C ASN A 179 -8.26 -2.49 21.16
N GLN A 180 -9.14 -2.62 22.17
CA GLN A 180 -10.01 -1.52 22.59
C GLN A 180 -9.26 -0.27 23.04
N LYS A 181 -8.04 -0.42 23.57
CA LYS A 181 -7.21 0.71 24.04
C LYS A 181 -6.72 1.54 22.84
N ASP A 182 -6.27 0.89 21.79
CA ASP A 182 -5.79 1.56 20.57
C ASP A 182 -6.94 2.16 19.78
N LEU A 183 -8.09 1.48 19.69
CA LEU A 183 -9.31 2.03 19.12
C LEU A 183 -9.76 3.31 19.84
N ARG A 184 -9.73 3.35 21.17
CA ARG A 184 -10.06 4.56 21.93
C ARG A 184 -9.11 5.70 21.62
N LYS A 185 -7.81 5.44 21.47
CA LYS A 185 -6.83 6.47 21.12
C LYS A 185 -7.11 7.05 19.73
N ILE A 186 -7.41 6.17 18.74
CA ILE A 186 -7.76 6.58 17.38
C ILE A 186 -9.02 7.46 17.41
N ASN A 187 -10.08 7.01 18.08
CA ASN A 187 -11.32 7.75 18.19
C ASN A 187 -11.10 9.14 18.82
N THR A 188 -10.33 9.22 19.91
CA THR A 188 -10.01 10.49 20.55
C THR A 188 -9.23 11.41 19.60
N SER A 189 -8.28 10.86 18.84
CA SER A 189 -7.49 11.64 17.88
C SER A 189 -8.31 12.15 16.69
N LEU A 190 -9.41 11.44 16.35
CA LEU A 190 -10.36 11.82 15.29
C LEU A 190 -11.53 12.67 15.81
N GLY A 191 -11.60 12.93 17.12
CA GLY A 191 -12.64 13.77 17.72
C GLY A 191 -13.98 13.05 17.97
N PHE A 192 -14.01 11.71 17.94
CA PHE A 192 -15.22 10.95 18.22
C PHE A 192 -15.40 10.65 19.71
N SER A 193 -16.57 10.97 20.26
CA SER A 193 -16.94 10.68 21.65
C SER A 193 -17.52 9.27 21.86
N THR A 194 -18.06 8.65 20.81
CA THR A 194 -18.64 7.31 20.82
C THR A 194 -18.01 6.43 19.74
N LEU A 195 -17.88 5.14 20.03
CA LEU A 195 -17.23 4.17 19.16
C LEU A 195 -18.06 3.90 17.89
N PRO A 196 -17.69 4.42 16.70
CA PRO A 196 -18.30 3.97 15.44
C PRO A 196 -17.74 2.63 14.98
N PHE A 197 -16.94 1.92 15.80
CA PHE A 197 -16.19 0.74 15.39
C PHE A 197 -16.57 -0.48 16.24
N GLN A 198 -17.06 -1.52 15.60
CA GLN A 198 -17.27 -2.84 16.19
C GLN A 198 -16.21 -3.83 15.66
N GLY A 199 -15.77 -4.76 16.52
CA GLY A 199 -14.88 -5.84 16.12
C GLY A 199 -13.41 -5.51 15.93
N GLY A 200 -12.94 -4.34 16.37
CA GLY A 200 -11.51 -3.97 16.33
C GLY A 200 -10.99 -3.50 14.97
N SER A 201 -11.87 -3.30 13.99
CA SER A 201 -11.56 -2.73 12.69
C SER A 201 -12.42 -1.50 12.40
N LEU A 202 -11.91 -0.63 11.54
CA LEU A 202 -12.67 0.44 10.91
C LEU A 202 -13.58 -0.20 9.86
N ILE A 203 -14.88 -0.35 10.14
CA ILE A 203 -15.81 -0.90 9.16
C ILE A 203 -16.24 0.21 8.22
N SER A 204 -15.70 0.19 7.02
CA SER A 204 -15.95 1.20 5.98
C SER A 204 -17.41 1.27 5.52
N SER A 205 -18.21 0.21 5.72
CA SER A 205 -19.60 0.14 5.30
C SER A 205 -20.60 0.83 6.25
N GLU A 206 -20.20 1.10 7.49
CA GLU A 206 -21.05 1.77 8.48
C GLU A 206 -20.54 3.16 8.88
N CYS A 207 -19.40 3.57 8.32
CA CYS A 207 -18.85 4.89 8.58
C CYS A 207 -19.53 5.90 7.65
N PRO A 208 -20.14 6.98 8.16
CA PRO A 208 -20.65 8.05 7.30
C PRO A 208 -19.53 8.55 6.39
N LYS A 209 -19.83 8.84 5.11
CA LYS A 209 -18.84 9.35 4.13
C LYS A 209 -18.05 10.53 4.67
N GLU A 210 -18.68 11.39 5.45
CA GLU A 210 -18.07 12.53 6.14
C GLU A 210 -16.92 12.15 7.08
N VAL A 211 -16.93 10.93 7.64
CA VAL A 211 -15.87 10.43 8.52
C VAL A 211 -14.71 9.86 7.71
N LEU A 212 -15.00 9.21 6.58
CA LEU A 212 -13.98 8.74 5.64
C LEU A 212 -13.22 9.91 5.01
N ASP A 213 -13.92 10.98 4.63
CA ASP A 213 -13.33 12.19 4.07
C ASP A 213 -12.42 12.90 5.08
N LEU A 214 -12.83 12.97 6.36
CA LEU A 214 -12.00 13.51 7.46
C LEU A 214 -10.72 12.71 7.74
N VAL A 215 -10.73 11.40 7.45
CA VAL A 215 -9.54 10.54 7.58
C VAL A 215 -8.60 10.70 6.38
N GLN A 216 -9.15 11.02 5.20
CA GLN A 216 -8.37 11.25 3.99
C GLN A 216 -7.81 12.67 3.89
N GLU A 217 -8.48 13.68 4.49
CA GLU A 217 -8.01 15.06 4.53
C GLU A 217 -7.01 15.36 5.67
N LYS A 218 -6.78 14.43 6.55
CA LYS A 218 -5.79 14.53 7.64
C LYS A 218 -4.63 13.59 7.43
#